data_10282283dad37783a645151b5b7651fb
#
_entry.id   10282283dad37783a645151b5b7651fb
#
_cell.length_a   1.000
_cell.length_b   1.000
_cell.length_c   1.000
_cell.angle_alpha   90.00
_cell.angle_beta   90.00
_cell.angle_gamma   90.00
#
_symmetry.space_group_name_H-M   'P 1'
#
loop_
_entity.id
_entity.type
_entity.pdbx_description
1 polymer ?
#
loop_
_entity_poly.entity_id
_entity_poly.type
_entity_poly.pdbx_seq_one_letter_code
_entity_poly.pdbx_strand_id
1 'polypeptide(L)'
;RIAEHLRELVRLAPVTAFPIVRDALEAARKTARTGIAGDDIRSIGSAFGLVPDWLPVLPHHPSPPDALTADDDAAIMAALEADIDFSATPSLPGRRPETGPAARLGWSAAIPGATDAARLVEAEEALGVLLGSAGNERGFGDWLTANRTQYNTGYASVESPRGRLYYWTVVQGDGRLRDARVVAPTEWNFHPDGPFARALFGFRPGGDAIAAIARLAAQFSPCVAVDVVPKGAADA
;
A
#
# COMPACT_ATOMS: atom_id res chain seq x y z
N ARG A 1 -3.06 -7.04 10.43
CA ARG A 1 -3.43 -6.89 9.02
C ARG A 1 -4.86 -7.35 8.76
N ILE A 2 -5.22 -8.66 8.96
CA ILE A 2 -6.58 -9.19 8.76
C ILE A 2 -7.62 -8.37 9.53
N ALA A 3 -7.41 -8.13 10.83
CA ALA A 3 -8.32 -7.34 11.66
C ALA A 3 -8.47 -5.88 11.18
N GLU A 4 -7.45 -5.33 10.55
CA GLU A 4 -7.44 -3.97 10.04
C GLU A 4 -8.20 -3.88 8.71
N HIS A 5 -8.02 -4.85 7.81
CA HIS A 5 -8.82 -4.99 6.59
C HIS A 5 -10.31 -5.21 6.91
N LEU A 6 -10.61 -6.02 7.92
CA LEU A 6 -11.98 -6.22 8.38
C LEU A 6 -12.60 -4.94 8.96
N ARG A 7 -11.83 -4.15 9.74
CA ARG A 7 -12.32 -2.85 10.22
C ARG A 7 -12.60 -1.88 9.08
N GLU A 8 -11.74 -1.89 8.06
CA GLU A 8 -11.94 -1.04 6.88
C GLU A 8 -13.16 -1.49 6.08
N LEU A 9 -13.36 -2.79 5.87
CA LEU A 9 -14.58 -3.33 5.27
C LEU A 9 -15.83 -2.96 6.06
N VAL A 10 -15.81 -3.11 7.38
CA VAL A 10 -16.94 -2.75 8.25
C VAL A 10 -17.19 -1.25 8.23
N ARG A 11 -16.16 -0.42 8.12
CA ARG A 11 -16.29 1.03 7.99
C ARG A 11 -16.92 1.46 6.65
N LEU A 12 -16.60 0.73 5.58
CA LEU A 12 -17.08 1.02 4.22
C LEU A 12 -18.47 0.42 3.94
N ALA A 13 -18.87 -0.63 4.65
CA ALA A 13 -20.13 -1.30 4.43
C ALA A 13 -21.08 -1.12 5.62
N PRO A 14 -22.29 -0.57 5.44
CA PRO A 14 -23.35 -0.65 6.45
C PRO A 14 -23.59 -2.13 6.82
N VAL A 15 -23.86 -2.40 8.08
CA VAL A 15 -24.09 -3.78 8.61
C VAL A 15 -25.17 -4.54 7.82
N THR A 16 -26.12 -3.83 7.22
CA THR A 16 -27.17 -4.37 6.34
C THR A 16 -26.66 -4.84 4.97
N ALA A 17 -25.43 -4.49 4.59
CA ALA A 17 -24.83 -4.85 3.31
C ALA A 17 -24.01 -6.16 3.34
N PHE A 18 -23.93 -6.85 4.49
CA PHE A 18 -23.12 -8.06 4.64
C PHE A 18 -23.38 -9.15 3.59
N PRO A 19 -24.63 -9.47 3.20
CA PRO A 19 -24.89 -10.42 2.12
C PRO A 19 -24.36 -9.94 0.77
N ILE A 20 -24.52 -8.65 0.47
CA ILE A 20 -24.04 -8.03 -0.78
C ILE A 20 -22.50 -8.04 -0.83
N VAL A 21 -21.86 -7.75 0.30
CA VAL A 21 -20.39 -7.82 0.44
C VAL A 21 -19.91 -9.25 0.21
N ARG A 22 -20.55 -10.26 0.79
CA ARG A 22 -20.20 -11.66 0.58
C ARG A 22 -20.33 -12.07 -0.89
N ASP A 23 -21.45 -11.74 -1.53
CA ASP A 23 -21.70 -12.10 -2.93
C ASP A 23 -20.74 -11.42 -3.89
N ALA A 24 -20.36 -10.16 -3.61
CA ALA A 24 -19.34 -9.43 -4.35
C ALA A 24 -17.94 -10.01 -4.12
N LEU A 25 -17.62 -10.43 -2.90
CA LEU A 25 -16.35 -11.11 -2.59
C LEU A 25 -16.24 -12.48 -3.28
N GLU A 26 -17.35 -13.23 -3.39
CA GLU A 26 -17.38 -14.48 -4.14
C GLU A 26 -17.19 -14.26 -5.64
N ALA A 27 -17.78 -13.20 -6.20
CA ALA A 27 -17.56 -12.77 -7.59
C ALA A 27 -16.08 -12.37 -7.81
N ALA A 28 -15.51 -11.56 -6.92
CA ALA A 28 -14.12 -11.18 -6.94
C ALA A 28 -13.16 -12.38 -6.88
N ARG A 29 -13.47 -13.36 -6.03
CA ARG A 29 -12.70 -14.60 -5.90
C ARG A 29 -12.69 -15.43 -7.18
N LYS A 30 -13.82 -15.52 -7.86
CA LYS A 30 -13.93 -16.23 -9.15
C LYS A 30 -13.04 -15.54 -10.21
N THR A 31 -13.02 -14.24 -10.21
CA THR A 31 -12.29 -13.39 -11.14
C THR A 31 -10.78 -13.38 -10.87
N ALA A 32 -10.36 -13.28 -9.61
CA ALA A 32 -8.95 -13.33 -9.22
C ALA A 32 -8.24 -14.63 -9.61
N ARG A 33 -8.98 -15.74 -9.70
CA ARG A 33 -8.45 -17.04 -10.15
C ARG A 33 -8.23 -17.15 -11.66
N THR A 34 -8.83 -16.27 -12.45
CA THR A 34 -8.80 -16.33 -13.93
C THR A 34 -7.87 -15.27 -14.56
N GLY A 35 -7.18 -14.47 -13.73
CA GLY A 35 -6.45 -13.29 -14.18
C GLY A 35 -7.39 -12.09 -14.28
N ILE A 36 -7.13 -11.06 -13.49
CA ILE A 36 -8.00 -9.88 -13.40
C ILE A 36 -7.85 -9.03 -14.66
N ALA A 37 -8.87 -9.02 -15.51
CA ALA A 37 -9.00 -8.03 -16.57
C ALA A 37 -9.53 -6.70 -16.00
N GLY A 38 -9.24 -5.57 -16.64
CA GLY A 38 -9.67 -4.25 -16.16
C GLY A 38 -11.18 -4.11 -15.94
N ASP A 39 -11.99 -4.84 -16.70
CA ASP A 39 -13.46 -4.88 -16.56
C ASP A 39 -13.90 -5.58 -15.26
N ASP A 40 -13.12 -6.54 -14.78
CA ASP A 40 -13.41 -7.28 -13.56
C ASP A 40 -13.16 -6.41 -12.32
N ILE A 41 -12.12 -5.60 -12.33
CA ILE A 41 -11.84 -4.63 -11.25
C ILE A 41 -12.97 -3.61 -11.15
N ARG A 42 -13.47 -3.15 -12.29
CA ARG A 42 -14.62 -2.24 -12.34
C ARG A 42 -15.89 -2.89 -11.77
N SER A 43 -16.15 -4.16 -12.10
CA SER A 43 -17.30 -4.91 -11.60
C SER A 43 -17.24 -5.10 -10.08
N ILE A 44 -16.08 -5.43 -9.53
CA ILE A 44 -15.85 -5.57 -8.10
C ILE A 44 -16.07 -4.22 -7.41
N GLY A 45 -15.43 -3.17 -7.88
CA GLY A 45 -15.54 -1.84 -7.30
C GLY A 45 -16.97 -1.28 -7.38
N SER A 46 -17.67 -1.51 -8.50
CA SER A 46 -19.07 -1.10 -8.68
C SER A 46 -19.98 -1.80 -7.69
N ALA A 47 -19.80 -3.10 -7.44
CA ALA A 47 -20.59 -3.87 -6.47
C ALA A 47 -20.45 -3.33 -5.03
N PHE A 48 -19.32 -2.68 -4.72
CA PHE A 48 -19.08 -2.04 -3.42
C PHE A 48 -19.44 -0.54 -3.41
N GLY A 49 -19.89 0.04 -4.52
CA GLY A 49 -20.10 1.47 -4.66
C GLY A 49 -18.80 2.30 -4.55
N LEU A 50 -17.65 1.66 -4.72
CA LEU A 50 -16.33 2.27 -4.59
C LEU A 50 -15.75 2.74 -5.93
N VAL A 51 -16.34 2.29 -7.04
CA VAL A 51 -15.92 2.68 -8.40
C VAL A 51 -16.83 3.79 -8.88
N PRO A 52 -16.35 5.01 -8.96
CA PRO A 52 -17.08 6.05 -9.66
C PRO A 52 -17.13 5.72 -11.16
N ASP A 53 -18.20 6.17 -11.83
CA ASP A 53 -18.43 5.95 -13.28
C ASP A 53 -17.30 6.50 -14.18
N TRP A 54 -16.40 7.33 -13.62
CA TRP A 54 -15.25 7.92 -14.31
C TRP A 54 -13.97 7.06 -14.26
N LEU A 55 -13.98 5.88 -13.62
CA LEU A 55 -12.77 5.05 -13.53
C LEU A 55 -12.40 4.57 -14.94
N PRO A 56 -11.21 4.92 -15.45
CA PRO A 56 -10.78 4.44 -16.76
C PRO A 56 -10.63 2.92 -16.74
N VAL A 57 -10.88 2.31 -17.89
CA VAL A 57 -10.53 0.89 -18.11
C VAL A 57 -9.02 0.76 -17.90
N LEU A 58 -8.60 -0.07 -16.96
CA LEU A 58 -7.18 -0.31 -16.75
C LEU A 58 -6.60 -0.90 -18.04
N PRO A 59 -5.48 -0.35 -18.54
CA PRO A 59 -4.83 -0.92 -19.71
C PRO A 59 -4.43 -2.38 -19.41
N HIS A 60 -4.61 -3.24 -20.39
CA HIS A 60 -4.16 -4.63 -20.30
C HIS A 60 -2.65 -4.63 -20.01
N HIS A 61 -2.24 -5.12 -18.84
CA HIS A 61 -0.87 -5.31 -18.39
C HIS A 61 0.05 -4.08 -18.53
N PRO A 62 -0.12 -3.04 -17.72
CA PRO A 62 0.99 -2.11 -17.49
C PRO A 62 2.18 -2.92 -16.95
N SER A 63 3.40 -2.54 -17.32
CA SER A 63 4.59 -3.11 -16.72
C SER A 63 4.45 -3.04 -15.20
N PRO A 64 4.74 -4.15 -14.46
CA PRO A 64 4.63 -4.13 -13.01
C PRO A 64 5.55 -3.03 -12.45
N PRO A 65 5.14 -2.37 -11.37
CA PRO A 65 6.01 -1.39 -10.71
C PRO A 65 7.24 -2.09 -10.12
N ASP A 66 8.29 -1.32 -9.88
CA ASP A 66 9.38 -1.73 -9.00
C ASP A 66 8.82 -1.76 -7.58
N ALA A 67 8.38 -2.92 -7.13
CA ALA A 67 7.71 -3.09 -5.85
C ALA A 67 8.73 -3.35 -4.72
N LEU A 68 8.45 -2.76 -3.55
CA LEU A 68 9.16 -3.08 -2.31
C LEU A 68 8.70 -4.44 -1.80
N THR A 69 9.64 -5.35 -1.55
CA THR A 69 9.36 -6.73 -1.15
C THR A 69 10.16 -7.13 0.10
N ALA A 70 9.91 -8.32 0.61
CA ALA A 70 10.68 -8.90 1.72
C ALA A 70 12.16 -9.13 1.36
N ASP A 71 12.48 -9.29 0.09
CA ASP A 71 13.87 -9.45 -0.37
C ASP A 71 14.70 -8.18 -0.15
N ASP A 72 14.06 -7.02 -0.04
CA ASP A 72 14.71 -5.74 0.22
C ASP A 72 15.02 -5.51 1.71
N ASP A 73 14.44 -6.31 2.63
CA ASP A 73 14.51 -6.10 4.08
C ASP A 73 15.95 -5.98 4.59
N ALA A 74 16.82 -6.88 4.18
CA ALA A 74 18.20 -6.90 4.66
C ALA A 74 18.96 -5.61 4.30
N ALA A 75 18.78 -5.12 3.08
CA ALA A 75 19.41 -3.88 2.61
C ALA A 75 18.86 -2.65 3.36
N ILE A 76 17.55 -2.62 3.58
CA ILE A 76 16.89 -1.52 4.30
C ILE A 76 17.30 -1.50 5.78
N MET A 77 17.38 -2.67 6.42
CA MET A 77 17.84 -2.74 7.81
C MET A 77 19.28 -2.27 7.96
N ALA A 78 20.17 -2.65 7.04
CA ALA A 78 21.55 -2.18 7.04
C ALA A 78 21.62 -0.66 6.84
N ALA A 79 20.81 -0.10 5.96
CA ALA A 79 20.74 1.34 5.73
C ALA A 79 20.19 2.09 6.95
N LEU A 80 19.13 1.58 7.59
CA LEU A 80 18.59 2.14 8.84
C LEU A 80 19.59 2.14 9.98
N GLU A 81 20.44 1.11 10.06
CA GLU A 81 21.50 1.05 11.07
C GLU A 81 22.62 2.06 10.78
N ALA A 82 23.00 2.21 9.51
CA ALA A 82 24.13 3.03 9.09
C ALA A 82 23.82 4.53 9.06
N ASP A 83 22.60 4.92 8.69
CA ASP A 83 22.22 6.30 8.40
C ASP A 83 20.94 6.70 9.15
N ILE A 84 21.06 7.75 9.98
CA ILE A 84 19.92 8.29 10.73
C ILE A 84 18.90 9.00 9.81
N ASP A 85 19.36 9.57 8.70
CA ASP A 85 18.52 10.32 7.78
C ASP A 85 17.83 9.40 6.75
N PHE A 86 18.22 8.13 6.68
CA PHE A 86 17.60 7.16 5.78
C PHE A 86 16.08 7.05 5.97
N SER A 87 15.61 7.20 7.20
CA SER A 87 14.17 7.12 7.49
C SER A 87 13.35 8.25 6.85
N ALA A 88 13.94 9.40 6.61
CA ALA A 88 13.27 10.56 6.01
C ALA A 88 13.21 10.48 4.47
N THR A 89 14.23 9.90 3.84
CA THR A 89 14.34 9.81 2.38
C THR A 89 14.88 8.44 1.96
N PRO A 90 14.11 7.36 2.20
CA PRO A 90 14.60 6.01 1.95
C PRO A 90 14.84 5.76 0.46
N SER A 91 15.94 5.09 0.17
CA SER A 91 16.30 4.74 -1.20
C SER A 91 17.07 3.43 -1.25
N LEU A 92 16.84 2.66 -2.29
CA LEU A 92 17.69 1.53 -2.65
C LEU A 92 18.61 1.92 -3.81
N PRO A 93 19.78 1.30 -3.97
CA PRO A 93 20.69 1.61 -5.05
C PRO A 93 20.01 1.53 -6.42
N GLY A 94 19.91 2.67 -7.12
CA GLY A 94 19.26 2.76 -8.42
C GLY A 94 17.74 2.57 -8.43
N ARG A 95 17.09 2.41 -7.27
CA ARG A 95 15.67 2.10 -7.15
C ARG A 95 14.95 3.08 -6.22
N ARG A 96 13.69 3.36 -6.56
CA ARG A 96 12.71 4.06 -5.72
C ARG A 96 11.43 3.26 -5.77
N PRO A 97 11.35 2.14 -5.02
CA PRO A 97 10.26 1.21 -5.14
C PRO A 97 8.94 1.79 -4.66
N GLU A 98 7.87 1.28 -5.24
CA GLU A 98 6.49 1.50 -4.81
C GLU A 98 6.12 0.47 -3.75
N THR A 99 5.30 0.87 -2.78
CA THR A 99 4.78 -0.06 -1.77
C THR A 99 3.30 0.17 -1.54
N GLY A 100 2.59 -0.89 -1.18
CA GLY A 100 1.16 -0.83 -0.90
C GLY A 100 0.38 -1.95 -1.56
N PRO A 101 -0.97 -1.92 -1.42
CA PRO A 101 -1.83 -2.98 -1.94
C PRO A 101 -1.64 -3.22 -3.44
N ALA A 102 -1.66 -2.15 -4.25
CA ALA A 102 -1.48 -2.26 -5.69
C ALA A 102 -0.12 -2.88 -6.05
N ALA A 103 0.98 -2.37 -5.48
CA ALA A 103 2.32 -2.86 -5.74
C ALA A 103 2.49 -4.36 -5.41
N ARG A 104 1.88 -4.84 -4.32
CA ARG A 104 1.88 -6.27 -3.96
C ARG A 104 1.20 -7.17 -4.98
N LEU A 105 0.24 -6.64 -5.72
CA LEU A 105 -0.45 -7.37 -6.80
C LEU A 105 0.19 -7.12 -8.18
N GLY A 106 1.34 -6.42 -8.23
CA GLY A 106 2.02 -6.10 -9.48
C GLY A 106 1.39 -4.95 -10.26
N TRP A 107 0.57 -4.11 -9.61
CA TRP A 107 -0.05 -2.93 -10.20
C TRP A 107 0.58 -1.66 -9.63
N SER A 108 0.64 -0.59 -10.43
CA SER A 108 1.03 0.71 -9.90
C SER A 108 -0.18 1.45 -9.33
N ALA A 109 0.01 2.10 -8.17
CA ALA A 109 -0.97 3.00 -7.58
C ALA A 109 -1.24 4.25 -8.44
N ALA A 110 -0.39 4.54 -9.44
CA ALA A 110 -0.66 5.56 -10.44
C ALA A 110 -1.85 5.23 -11.34
N ILE A 111 -2.26 3.96 -11.40
CA ILE A 111 -3.42 3.52 -12.17
C ILE A 111 -4.68 3.81 -11.35
N PRO A 112 -5.62 4.63 -11.87
CA PRO A 112 -6.83 4.96 -11.15
C PRO A 112 -7.61 3.71 -10.69
N GLY A 113 -7.92 3.63 -9.39
CA GLY A 113 -8.66 2.52 -8.80
C GLY A 113 -7.87 1.24 -8.51
N ALA A 114 -6.60 1.14 -8.95
CA ALA A 114 -5.79 -0.06 -8.70
C ALA A 114 -5.63 -0.35 -7.20
N THR A 115 -5.39 0.68 -6.40
CA THR A 115 -5.24 0.53 -4.94
C THR A 115 -6.53 0.06 -4.28
N ASP A 116 -7.67 0.59 -4.68
CA ASP A 116 -8.95 0.21 -4.08
C ASP A 116 -9.32 -1.22 -4.48
N ALA A 117 -9.12 -1.59 -5.75
CA ALA A 117 -9.29 -2.96 -6.21
C ALA A 117 -8.35 -3.94 -5.49
N ALA A 118 -7.08 -3.57 -5.33
CA ALA A 118 -6.11 -4.39 -4.59
C ALA A 118 -6.51 -4.59 -3.12
N ARG A 119 -7.03 -3.57 -2.46
CA ARG A 119 -7.57 -3.67 -1.10
C ARG A 119 -8.73 -4.65 -0.99
N LEU A 120 -9.62 -4.68 -1.99
CA LEU A 120 -10.73 -5.64 -2.02
C LEU A 120 -10.21 -7.08 -2.14
N VAL A 121 -9.24 -7.33 -3.03
CA VAL A 121 -8.61 -8.65 -3.17
C VAL A 121 -7.95 -9.08 -1.84
N GLU A 122 -7.20 -8.19 -1.21
CA GLU A 122 -6.56 -8.48 0.08
C GLU A 122 -7.57 -8.70 1.21
N ALA A 123 -8.70 -8.01 1.18
CA ALA A 123 -9.78 -8.21 2.14
C ALA A 123 -10.45 -9.58 1.98
N GLU A 124 -10.64 -10.02 0.73
CA GLU A 124 -11.15 -11.37 0.44
C GLU A 124 -10.18 -12.45 0.92
N GLU A 125 -8.88 -12.32 0.62
CA GLU A 125 -7.85 -13.24 1.13
C GLU A 125 -7.89 -13.32 2.66
N ALA A 126 -8.01 -12.16 3.32
CA ALA A 126 -8.07 -12.08 4.78
C ALA A 126 -9.30 -12.78 5.36
N LEU A 127 -10.46 -12.62 4.72
CA LEU A 127 -11.68 -13.34 5.08
C LEU A 127 -11.54 -14.83 4.86
N GLY A 128 -10.96 -15.25 3.73
CA GLY A 128 -10.71 -16.66 3.43
C GLY A 128 -9.85 -17.34 4.48
N VAL A 129 -8.80 -16.66 4.96
CA VAL A 129 -7.95 -17.17 6.06
C VAL A 129 -8.75 -17.27 7.37
N LEU A 130 -9.56 -16.27 7.71
CA LEU A 130 -10.37 -16.28 8.94
C LEU A 130 -11.43 -17.38 8.95
N LEU A 131 -12.01 -17.65 7.78
CA LEU A 131 -13.03 -18.69 7.63
C LEU A 131 -12.43 -20.10 7.46
N GLY A 132 -11.10 -20.23 7.45
CA GLY A 132 -10.42 -21.50 7.22
C GLY A 132 -10.59 -22.07 5.81
N SER A 133 -11.10 -21.24 4.86
CA SER A 133 -11.39 -21.67 3.49
C SER A 133 -10.23 -21.41 2.52
N ALA A 134 -9.26 -20.59 2.91
CA ALA A 134 -8.03 -20.33 2.15
C ALA A 134 -6.87 -21.08 2.82
N GLY A 135 -6.13 -21.86 2.03
CA GLY A 135 -4.82 -22.35 2.45
C GLY A 135 -3.91 -21.13 2.73
N ASN A 136 -3.01 -21.27 3.68
CA ASN A 136 -2.02 -20.26 3.99
C ASN A 136 -0.94 -20.27 2.89
N GLU A 137 -1.30 -19.85 1.67
CA GLU A 137 -0.43 -19.92 0.50
C GLU A 137 0.73 -18.92 0.59
N ARG A 138 0.56 -17.85 1.39
CA ARG A 138 1.64 -16.91 1.73
C ARG A 138 2.13 -17.20 3.15
N GLY A 139 3.37 -17.63 3.26
CA GLY A 139 4.00 -17.87 4.55
C GLY A 139 4.02 -16.59 5.42
N PHE A 140 3.96 -16.73 6.74
CA PHE A 140 4.06 -15.60 7.67
C PHE A 140 5.35 -14.79 7.47
N GLY A 141 6.41 -15.40 6.90
CA GLY A 141 7.68 -14.74 6.63
C GLY A 141 7.61 -13.58 5.64
N ASP A 142 6.70 -13.65 4.66
CA ASP A 142 6.53 -12.57 3.70
C ASP A 142 5.83 -11.34 4.30
N TRP A 143 5.08 -11.53 5.38
CA TRP A 143 4.29 -10.49 6.01
C TRP A 143 4.98 -9.84 7.20
N LEU A 144 5.79 -10.58 7.91
CA LEU A 144 6.48 -10.15 9.10
C LEU A 144 7.86 -10.78 9.14
N THR A 145 8.87 -9.94 9.13
CA THR A 145 10.24 -10.31 9.46
C THR A 145 10.61 -9.58 10.74
N ALA A 146 11.11 -10.31 11.74
CA ALA A 146 11.63 -9.71 12.96
C ALA A 146 12.89 -10.46 13.38
N ASN A 147 13.91 -9.72 13.78
CA ASN A 147 15.15 -10.29 14.24
C ASN A 147 15.83 -9.38 15.28
N ARG A 148 16.79 -9.96 15.97
CA ARG A 148 17.62 -9.28 16.93
C ARG A 148 19.08 -9.41 16.48
N THR A 149 19.74 -8.26 16.34
CA THR A 149 21.17 -8.21 16.09
C THR A 149 21.93 -8.20 17.42
N GLN A 150 23.26 -8.21 17.36
CA GLN A 150 24.10 -8.09 18.54
C GLN A 150 23.84 -6.75 19.26
N TYR A 151 24.11 -6.72 20.59
CA TYR A 151 24.10 -5.47 21.40
C TYR A 151 22.75 -4.78 21.58
N ASN A 152 21.68 -5.52 21.86
CA ASN A 152 20.36 -4.97 22.15
C ASN A 152 19.71 -4.20 20.99
N THR A 153 20.13 -4.46 19.78
CA THR A 153 19.50 -3.92 18.57
C THR A 153 18.48 -4.92 18.03
N GLY A 154 17.30 -4.46 17.72
CA GLY A 154 16.24 -5.23 17.09
C GLY A 154 15.67 -4.53 15.89
N TYR A 155 15.15 -5.30 14.95
CA TYR A 155 14.42 -4.78 13.81
C TYR A 155 13.21 -5.63 13.48
N ALA A 156 12.25 -5.00 12.82
CA ALA A 156 11.10 -5.68 12.25
C ALA A 156 10.65 -4.98 10.97
N SER A 157 10.19 -5.76 10.02
CA SER A 157 9.42 -5.29 8.89
C SER A 157 8.05 -5.98 8.89
N VAL A 158 7.02 -5.25 8.54
CA VAL A 158 5.65 -5.77 8.51
C VAL A 158 4.87 -5.20 7.32
N GLU A 159 4.19 -6.09 6.62
CA GLU A 159 3.21 -5.64 5.64
C GLU A 159 2.00 -5.04 6.34
N SER A 160 1.80 -3.75 6.15
CA SER A 160 0.62 -3.02 6.60
C SER A 160 -0.38 -2.86 5.45
N PRO A 161 -1.63 -2.44 5.73
CA PRO A 161 -2.60 -2.13 4.67
C PRO A 161 -2.13 -1.03 3.70
N ARG A 162 -1.14 -0.23 4.07
CA ARG A 162 -0.59 0.85 3.23
C ARG A 162 0.72 0.49 2.55
N GLY A 163 1.34 -0.62 2.93
CA GLY A 163 2.63 -1.06 2.40
C GLY A 163 3.56 -1.56 3.51
N ARG A 164 4.80 -1.83 3.13
CA ARG A 164 5.80 -2.40 4.03
C ARG A 164 6.37 -1.35 4.95
N LEU A 165 6.29 -1.61 6.27
CA LEU A 165 6.68 -0.73 7.37
C LEU A 165 7.89 -1.34 8.06
N TYR A 166 8.90 -0.51 8.36
CA TYR A 166 10.14 -0.93 8.99
C TYR A 166 10.35 -0.23 10.33
N TYR A 167 10.82 -1.01 11.30
CA TYR A 167 11.29 -0.53 12.60
C TYR A 167 12.70 -1.03 12.85
N TRP A 168 13.56 -0.13 13.30
CA TRP A 168 14.87 -0.44 13.85
C TRP A 168 15.00 0.23 15.21
N THR A 169 15.50 -0.50 16.22
CA THR A 169 15.55 0.00 17.58
C THR A 169 16.79 -0.46 18.31
N VAL A 170 17.28 0.38 19.23
CA VAL A 170 18.33 0.02 20.22
C VAL A 170 17.77 0.17 21.61
N VAL A 171 17.86 -0.90 22.40
CA VAL A 171 17.36 -0.95 23.78
C VAL A 171 18.54 -0.88 24.75
N GLN A 172 18.43 -0.07 25.80
CA GLN A 172 19.42 0.00 26.89
C GLN A 172 19.26 -1.18 27.85
N GLY A 173 20.26 -1.39 28.72
CA GLY A 173 20.21 -2.47 29.69
C GLY A 173 19.09 -2.34 30.74
N ASP A 174 18.52 -1.14 30.93
CA ASP A 174 17.35 -0.87 31.76
C ASP A 174 16.00 -1.04 31.03
N GLY A 175 16.02 -1.50 29.77
CA GLY A 175 14.83 -1.73 28.94
C GLY A 175 14.28 -0.49 28.23
N ARG A 176 14.92 0.67 28.34
CA ARG A 176 14.51 1.89 27.62
C ARG A 176 15.07 1.90 26.21
N LEU A 177 14.31 2.50 25.29
CA LEU A 177 14.80 2.77 23.95
C LEU A 177 15.89 3.85 23.99
N ARG A 178 17.06 3.54 23.44
CA ARG A 178 18.14 4.50 23.20
C ARG A 178 17.96 5.20 21.85
N ASP A 179 17.55 4.44 20.86
CA ASP A 179 17.35 4.92 19.48
C ASP A 179 16.20 4.14 18.85
N ALA A 180 15.41 4.81 17.99
CA ALA A 180 14.34 4.19 17.24
C ALA A 180 14.19 4.90 15.89
N ARG A 181 14.22 4.12 14.81
CA ARG A 181 14.08 4.60 13.45
C ARG A 181 12.94 3.85 12.76
N VAL A 182 12.13 4.58 12.02
CA VAL A 182 10.94 4.04 11.37
C VAL A 182 10.93 4.53 9.93
N VAL A 183 10.71 3.61 8.99
CA VAL A 183 10.38 3.95 7.61
C VAL A 183 8.98 3.46 7.31
N ALA A 184 8.05 4.38 7.14
CA ALA A 184 6.69 4.04 6.78
C ALA A 184 6.52 3.98 5.24
N PRO A 185 5.44 3.36 4.75
CA PRO A 185 5.12 3.33 3.32
C PRO A 185 5.08 4.69 2.66
N THR A 186 4.69 5.72 3.40
CA THR A 186 4.56 7.09 2.89
C THR A 186 5.91 7.65 2.44
N GLU A 187 7.00 7.40 3.17
CA GLU A 187 8.34 7.90 2.82
C GLU A 187 8.82 7.31 1.48
N TRP A 188 8.48 6.06 1.18
CA TRP A 188 8.77 5.45 -0.11
C TRP A 188 7.93 6.04 -1.24
N ASN A 189 6.61 6.03 -1.06
CA ASN A 189 5.67 6.43 -2.10
C ASN A 189 5.75 7.93 -2.43
N PHE A 190 6.00 8.78 -1.43
CA PHE A 190 6.09 10.24 -1.56
C PHE A 190 7.55 10.77 -1.55
N HIS A 191 8.52 9.89 -1.73
CA HIS A 191 9.91 10.33 -1.96
C HIS A 191 9.95 11.33 -3.13
N PRO A 192 10.79 12.39 -3.09
CA PRO A 192 10.87 13.41 -4.16
C PRO A 192 11.04 12.84 -5.57
N ASP A 193 11.79 11.72 -5.71
CA ASP A 193 11.98 10.97 -6.97
C ASP A 193 11.17 9.67 -6.99
N GLY A 194 10.21 9.54 -6.10
CA GLY A 194 9.45 8.31 -5.84
C GLY A 194 8.26 8.08 -6.78
N PRO A 195 7.48 7.05 -6.50
CA PRO A 195 6.36 6.64 -7.35
C PRO A 195 5.33 7.74 -7.58
N PHE A 196 4.91 8.45 -6.53
CA PHE A 196 3.94 9.55 -6.66
C PHE A 196 4.47 10.71 -7.49
N ALA A 197 5.72 11.14 -7.27
CA ALA A 197 6.34 12.22 -8.03
C ALA A 197 6.43 11.87 -9.53
N ARG A 198 6.82 10.62 -9.85
CA ARG A 198 6.84 10.13 -11.23
C ARG A 198 5.44 10.07 -11.86
N ALA A 199 4.45 9.61 -11.12
CA ALA A 199 3.06 9.60 -11.57
C ALA A 199 2.54 11.01 -11.86
N LEU A 200 2.86 11.95 -10.98
CA LEU A 200 2.46 13.35 -11.11
C LEU A 200 3.10 14.03 -12.32
N PHE A 201 4.36 13.71 -12.64
CA PHE A 201 5.08 14.33 -13.77
C PHE A 201 4.39 14.10 -15.11
N GLY A 202 3.81 12.92 -15.32
CA GLY A 202 3.05 12.58 -16.55
C GLY A 202 1.55 12.89 -16.47
N PHE A 203 1.07 13.33 -15.31
CA PHE A 203 -0.36 13.49 -15.07
C PHE A 203 -0.97 14.67 -15.83
N ARG A 204 -2.14 14.46 -16.40
CA ARG A 204 -2.91 15.48 -17.12
C ARG A 204 -4.29 15.58 -16.46
N PRO A 205 -4.45 16.43 -15.45
CA PRO A 205 -5.74 16.58 -14.80
C PRO A 205 -6.78 17.16 -15.75
N GLY A 206 -7.96 16.56 -15.77
CA GLY A 206 -9.16 17.15 -16.37
C GLY A 206 -9.94 17.93 -15.32
N GLY A 207 -10.52 19.07 -15.68
CA GLY A 207 -11.36 19.86 -14.76
C GLY A 207 -10.59 20.43 -13.56
N ASP A 208 -11.04 20.17 -12.34
CA ASP A 208 -10.39 20.63 -11.11
C ASP A 208 -9.07 19.86 -10.87
N ALA A 209 -7.96 20.53 -11.19
CA ALA A 209 -6.62 19.97 -11.06
C ALA A 209 -6.25 19.63 -9.61
N ILE A 210 -6.65 20.45 -8.64
CA ILE A 210 -6.34 20.24 -7.22
C ILE A 210 -7.02 18.96 -6.74
N ALA A 211 -8.32 18.83 -7.01
CA ALA A 211 -9.07 17.63 -6.65
C ALA A 211 -8.55 16.38 -7.38
N ALA A 212 -8.12 16.50 -8.64
CA ALA A 212 -7.57 15.38 -9.40
C ALA A 212 -6.21 14.91 -8.85
N ILE A 213 -5.32 15.84 -8.48
CA ILE A 213 -4.04 15.53 -7.84
C ILE A 213 -4.25 14.93 -6.44
N ALA A 214 -5.19 15.45 -5.65
CA ALA A 214 -5.52 14.89 -4.35
C ALA A 214 -6.04 13.44 -4.47
N ARG A 215 -6.86 13.15 -5.47
CA ARG A 215 -7.31 11.76 -5.76
C ARG A 215 -6.15 10.86 -6.16
N LEU A 216 -5.23 11.34 -7.00
CA LEU A 216 -4.03 10.59 -7.34
C LEU A 216 -3.18 10.31 -6.10
N ALA A 217 -2.95 11.31 -5.24
CA ALA A 217 -2.21 11.12 -4.00
C ALA A 217 -2.87 10.06 -3.08
N ALA A 218 -4.20 10.05 -2.99
CA ALA A 218 -4.95 9.08 -2.19
C ALA A 218 -4.71 7.63 -2.64
N GLN A 219 -4.46 7.39 -3.93
CA GLN A 219 -4.13 6.05 -4.44
C GLN A 219 -2.81 5.50 -3.87
N PHE A 220 -1.85 6.38 -3.52
CA PHE A 220 -0.60 6.00 -2.86
C PHE A 220 -0.73 5.82 -1.35
N SER A 221 -1.94 5.89 -0.82
CA SER A 221 -2.30 5.55 0.57
C SER A 221 -1.48 6.26 1.64
N PRO A 222 -1.33 7.61 1.60
CA PRO A 222 -0.58 8.32 2.63
C PRO A 222 -1.18 8.08 4.03
N CYS A 223 -0.34 8.04 5.04
CA CYS A 223 -0.76 7.91 6.43
C CYS A 223 -1.12 9.27 7.07
N VAL A 224 -0.89 10.36 6.35
CA VAL A 224 -1.12 11.76 6.76
C VAL A 224 -2.02 12.46 5.73
N ALA A 225 -2.62 13.58 6.13
CA ALA A 225 -3.32 14.45 5.19
C ALA A 225 -2.34 15.01 4.14
N VAL A 226 -2.81 15.11 2.92
CA VAL A 226 -2.04 15.69 1.80
C VAL A 226 -2.77 16.93 1.31
N ASP A 227 -2.10 18.07 1.40
CA ASP A 227 -2.58 19.33 0.85
C ASP A 227 -1.91 19.58 -0.50
N VAL A 228 -2.73 19.94 -1.49
CA VAL A 228 -2.26 20.31 -2.83
C VAL A 228 -2.26 21.83 -2.92
N VAL A 229 -1.06 22.41 -2.89
CA VAL A 229 -0.88 23.87 -2.99
C VAL A 229 -0.26 24.22 -4.35
N PRO A 230 -0.98 24.95 -5.21
CA PRO A 230 -0.42 25.41 -6.48
C PRO A 230 0.78 26.35 -6.24
N LYS A 231 1.85 26.16 -7.01
CA LYS A 231 3.00 27.09 -6.95
C LYS A 231 2.55 28.47 -7.42
N GLY A 232 2.71 29.49 -6.57
CA GLY A 232 2.27 30.86 -6.82
C GLY A 232 1.00 31.28 -6.06
N ALA A 233 0.33 30.37 -5.35
CA ALA A 233 -0.80 30.72 -4.48
C ALA A 233 -0.39 31.26 -3.10
N ALA A 234 0.89 31.20 -2.76
CA ALA A 234 1.41 31.63 -1.46
C ALA A 234 1.71 33.15 -1.38
N ASP A 235 1.61 33.86 -2.51
CA ASP A 235 1.93 35.31 -2.60
C ASP A 235 0.69 36.16 -2.98
N ALA A 236 -0.52 35.67 -2.76
CA ALA A 236 -1.75 36.39 -3.03
C ALA A 236 -2.55 36.68 -1.74
#